data_71eb356e451a6d89184cfefd10204db9
#
_entry.id   71eb356e451a6d89184cfefd10204db9
#
_cell.length_a   1.000
_cell.length_b   1.000
_cell.length_c   1.000
_cell.angle_alpha   90.00
_cell.angle_beta   90.00
_cell.angle_gamma   90.00
#
_symmetry.space_group_name_H-M   'P 1'
#
loop_
_entity.id
_entity.type
_entity.pdbx_description
1 polymer ?
#
loop_
_entity_poly.entity_id
_entity_poly.type
_entity_poly.pdbx_seq_one_letter_code
_entity_poly.pdbx_strand_id
1 'polypeptide(L)'
;MPSFQIKDAYAVMNALARQATAQSDIAVVDHTSFIDAGTKTLATGTENVLNSIARTIAQIVIQSRPYTGKFGLISATENQFNTRKGKISFYAADNEASGAFNTDLNTNIADGETDASGIGSMWEQKLPKVVERFFLSEAAWDKHYTYPMVQLQNAFNDEATFIRFMNGYMTEVQNDIESTTESRNRSLVADRIAGIYLQHANGVLGDESCVDLTAYFNDKCGTTYTRDEILQEHLTEFLELWVAKIKIDSDRLEERSAKYHDPLTITEAGVDYNVLRHTPKSMQKMFYYGELFTEAKARVLPEIFNPQYIDINNGEAVTYWQSSKDADRMKISCKPALPEGAESSNVELDYVIGLLFDTDAIQSINQFIGAFTTPVNARKLYTNTWYHYKFGAVQDYTENSIMYYMGEGGKPQP
;
A
#
# COMPACT_ATOMS: atom_id res chain seq x y z
N MET A 1 -6.58 -2.09 -24.61
CA MET A 1 -7.83 -2.17 -23.82
C MET A 1 -8.90 -2.78 -24.71
N PRO A 2 -9.70 -3.75 -24.27
CA PRO A 2 -10.85 -4.17 -25.04
C PRO A 2 -11.83 -3.00 -25.12
N SER A 3 -12.11 -2.52 -26.33
CA SER A 3 -13.11 -1.49 -26.57
C SER A 3 -14.49 -2.05 -26.20
N PHE A 4 -15.27 -1.30 -25.44
CA PHE A 4 -16.65 -1.61 -25.12
C PHE A 4 -17.44 -1.83 -26.41
N GLN A 5 -17.98 -3.04 -26.61
CA GLN A 5 -18.66 -3.44 -27.84
C GLN A 5 -20.17 -3.50 -27.64
N ILE A 6 -20.94 -3.62 -28.73
CA ILE A 6 -22.40 -3.75 -28.69
C ILE A 6 -22.87 -4.91 -27.79
N LYS A 7 -22.14 -6.02 -27.78
CA LYS A 7 -22.43 -7.15 -26.87
C LYS A 7 -22.34 -6.78 -25.41
N ASP A 8 -21.38 -5.93 -25.06
CA ASP A 8 -21.20 -5.45 -23.69
C ASP A 8 -22.32 -4.49 -23.32
N ALA A 9 -22.79 -3.65 -24.26
CA ALA A 9 -23.94 -2.79 -24.06
C ALA A 9 -25.22 -3.59 -23.75
N TYR A 10 -25.45 -4.69 -24.46
CA TYR A 10 -26.57 -5.58 -24.18
C TYR A 10 -26.46 -6.26 -22.82
N ALA A 11 -25.27 -6.70 -22.45
CA ALA A 11 -25.03 -7.29 -21.11
C ALA A 11 -25.27 -6.29 -19.99
N VAL A 12 -24.76 -5.05 -20.13
CA VAL A 12 -24.99 -3.98 -19.17
C VAL A 12 -26.46 -3.59 -19.11
N MET A 13 -27.13 -3.48 -20.26
CA MET A 13 -28.56 -3.15 -20.31
C MET A 13 -29.41 -4.24 -19.66
N ASN A 14 -29.09 -5.52 -19.86
CA ASN A 14 -29.74 -6.63 -19.17
C ASN A 14 -29.60 -6.53 -17.66
N ALA A 15 -28.38 -6.23 -17.18
CA ALA A 15 -28.13 -6.05 -15.74
C ALA A 15 -28.90 -4.87 -15.17
N LEU A 16 -28.89 -3.73 -15.87
CA LEU A 16 -29.64 -2.53 -15.49
C LEU A 16 -31.16 -2.78 -15.44
N ALA A 17 -31.71 -3.36 -16.49
CA ALA A 17 -33.15 -3.64 -16.58
C ALA A 17 -33.60 -4.56 -15.44
N ARG A 18 -32.86 -5.62 -15.17
CA ARG A 18 -33.16 -6.54 -14.05
C ARG A 18 -33.08 -5.87 -12.69
N GLN A 19 -32.09 -5.03 -12.47
CA GLN A 19 -31.94 -4.30 -11.19
C GLN A 19 -33.00 -3.23 -11.01
N ALA A 20 -33.35 -2.48 -12.06
CA ALA A 20 -34.31 -1.40 -11.99
C ALA A 20 -35.77 -1.88 -11.91
N THR A 21 -36.09 -2.95 -12.67
CA THR A 21 -37.47 -3.45 -12.79
C THR A 21 -37.76 -4.61 -11.82
N ALA A 22 -36.75 -5.20 -11.23
CA ALA A 22 -36.83 -6.46 -10.46
C ALA A 22 -37.39 -7.65 -11.28
N GLN A 23 -37.43 -7.56 -12.61
CA GLN A 23 -37.89 -8.60 -13.53
C GLN A 23 -36.70 -9.38 -14.09
N SER A 24 -36.75 -10.69 -14.06
CA SER A 24 -35.68 -11.58 -14.55
C SER A 24 -35.82 -11.97 -16.02
N ASP A 25 -36.98 -11.72 -16.62
CA ASP A 25 -37.37 -12.14 -17.96
C ASP A 25 -36.98 -11.16 -19.08
N ILE A 26 -36.47 -9.98 -18.74
CA ILE A 26 -36.01 -9.01 -19.72
C ILE A 26 -34.68 -9.52 -20.29
N ALA A 27 -34.68 -9.83 -21.59
CA ALA A 27 -33.50 -10.24 -22.35
C ALA A 27 -33.28 -9.30 -23.53
N VAL A 28 -32.16 -8.61 -23.57
CA VAL A 28 -31.74 -7.74 -24.66
C VAL A 28 -30.85 -8.54 -25.61
N VAL A 29 -31.29 -8.74 -26.83
CA VAL A 29 -30.58 -9.52 -27.85
C VAL A 29 -30.39 -8.75 -29.16
N ASP A 30 -31.18 -7.71 -29.40
CA ASP A 30 -31.15 -6.88 -30.58
C ASP A 30 -31.54 -5.43 -30.29
N HIS A 31 -31.48 -4.57 -31.31
CA HIS A 31 -31.78 -3.14 -31.19
C HIS A 31 -33.20 -2.86 -30.70
N THR A 32 -34.18 -3.61 -31.14
CA THR A 32 -35.59 -3.42 -30.76
C THR A 32 -35.78 -3.77 -29.29
N SER A 33 -35.24 -4.90 -28.83
CA SER A 33 -35.28 -5.31 -27.43
C SER A 33 -34.46 -4.40 -26.52
N PHE A 34 -33.39 -3.75 -27.03
CA PHE A 34 -32.65 -2.74 -26.31
C PHE A 34 -33.50 -1.50 -26.00
N ILE A 35 -34.20 -0.96 -27.01
CA ILE A 35 -35.08 0.22 -26.84
C ILE A 35 -36.23 -0.13 -25.92
N ASP A 36 -36.86 -1.30 -26.08
CA ASP A 36 -37.99 -1.75 -25.24
C ASP A 36 -37.54 -1.92 -23.77
N ALA A 37 -36.40 -2.55 -23.54
CA ALA A 37 -35.80 -2.65 -22.21
C ALA A 37 -35.47 -1.28 -21.62
N GLY A 38 -34.91 -0.37 -22.41
CA GLY A 38 -34.63 1.02 -22.02
C GLY A 38 -35.92 1.77 -21.61
N THR A 39 -36.95 1.65 -22.41
CA THR A 39 -38.25 2.28 -22.13
C THR A 39 -38.87 1.73 -20.84
N LYS A 40 -38.87 0.41 -20.64
CA LYS A 40 -39.34 -0.23 -19.40
C LYS A 40 -38.52 0.19 -18.20
N THR A 41 -37.24 0.27 -18.36
CA THR A 41 -36.29 0.70 -17.28
C THR A 41 -36.57 2.14 -16.90
N LEU A 42 -36.71 3.06 -17.86
CA LEU A 42 -37.02 4.46 -17.61
C LEU A 42 -38.39 4.64 -16.95
N ALA A 43 -39.39 3.78 -17.26
CA ALA A 43 -40.71 3.81 -16.65
C ALA A 43 -40.72 3.47 -15.15
N THR A 44 -39.69 2.82 -14.62
CA THR A 44 -39.56 2.54 -13.18
C THR A 44 -39.15 3.77 -12.35
N GLY A 45 -38.83 4.87 -13.00
CA GLY A 45 -38.43 6.13 -12.38
C GLY A 45 -36.90 6.37 -12.47
N THR A 46 -36.56 7.62 -12.71
CA THR A 46 -35.16 8.06 -12.95
C THR A 46 -34.22 7.73 -11.79
N GLU A 47 -34.72 7.78 -10.57
CA GLU A 47 -33.97 7.45 -9.36
C GLU A 47 -33.53 5.98 -9.36
N ASN A 48 -34.44 5.06 -9.66
CA ASN A 48 -34.16 3.63 -9.72
C ASN A 48 -33.15 3.29 -10.83
N VAL A 49 -33.29 3.94 -11.98
CA VAL A 49 -32.35 3.79 -13.10
C VAL A 49 -30.95 4.24 -12.70
N LEU A 50 -30.80 5.41 -12.10
CA LEU A 50 -29.52 5.95 -11.70
C LEU A 50 -28.87 5.15 -10.56
N ASN A 51 -29.65 4.68 -9.61
CA ASN A 51 -29.15 3.79 -8.57
C ASN A 51 -28.66 2.46 -9.15
N SER A 52 -29.36 1.92 -10.13
CA SER A 52 -28.94 0.69 -10.84
C SER A 52 -27.68 0.92 -11.67
N ILE A 53 -27.57 2.03 -12.39
CA ILE A 53 -26.37 2.44 -13.10
C ILE A 53 -25.20 2.56 -12.12
N ALA A 54 -25.36 3.28 -11.02
CA ALA A 54 -24.33 3.48 -10.03
C ALA A 54 -23.83 2.17 -9.42
N ARG A 55 -24.71 1.23 -9.10
CA ARG A 55 -24.34 -0.11 -8.61
C ARG A 55 -23.59 -0.93 -9.67
N THR A 56 -24.06 -0.90 -10.91
CA THR A 56 -23.40 -1.60 -12.02
C THR A 56 -22.00 -1.04 -12.25
N ILE A 57 -21.83 0.27 -12.21
CA ILE A 57 -20.52 0.94 -12.31
C ILE A 57 -19.61 0.53 -11.17
N ALA A 58 -20.10 0.53 -9.94
CA ALA A 58 -19.30 0.11 -8.79
C ALA A 58 -18.80 -1.33 -8.92
N GLN A 59 -19.62 -2.24 -9.44
CA GLN A 59 -19.21 -3.63 -9.72
C GLN A 59 -18.17 -3.72 -10.84
N ILE A 60 -18.28 -2.90 -11.87
CA ILE A 60 -17.33 -2.87 -13.00
C ILE A 60 -16.00 -2.23 -12.58
N VAL A 61 -16.00 -1.22 -11.71
CA VAL A 61 -14.78 -0.62 -11.13
C VAL A 61 -13.91 -1.67 -10.45
N ILE A 62 -14.50 -2.65 -9.80
CA ILE A 62 -13.77 -3.76 -9.18
C ILE A 62 -13.12 -4.68 -10.22
N GLN A 63 -13.72 -4.80 -11.40
CA GLN A 63 -13.29 -5.76 -12.44
C GLN A 63 -12.41 -5.15 -13.54
N SER A 64 -12.54 -3.87 -13.84
CA SER A 64 -11.84 -3.21 -14.94
C SER A 64 -11.38 -1.81 -14.54
N ARG A 65 -10.08 -1.66 -14.30
CA ARG A 65 -9.45 -0.38 -13.94
C ARG A 65 -8.87 0.29 -15.18
N PRO A 66 -9.46 1.36 -15.73
CA PRO A 66 -8.89 2.11 -16.87
C PRO A 66 -7.63 2.90 -16.47
N TYR A 67 -7.58 3.45 -15.27
CA TYR A 67 -6.40 4.02 -14.64
C TYR A 67 -5.94 3.10 -13.50
N THR A 68 -4.66 2.77 -13.48
CA THR A 68 -4.06 1.97 -12.40
C THR A 68 -3.05 2.84 -11.66
N GLY A 69 -3.31 3.12 -10.40
CA GLY A 69 -2.41 3.84 -9.53
C GLY A 69 -1.11 3.07 -9.29
N LYS A 70 -0.02 3.80 -9.05
CA LYS A 70 1.31 3.22 -8.77
C LYS A 70 1.42 2.62 -7.38
N PHE A 71 0.61 3.07 -6.44
CA PHE A 71 0.60 2.59 -5.05
C PHE A 71 -0.43 1.48 -4.81
N GLY A 72 -0.82 0.74 -5.85
CA GLY A 72 -1.74 -0.40 -5.74
C GLY A 72 -1.19 -1.58 -4.95
N LEU A 73 0.14 -1.69 -4.80
CA LEU A 73 0.79 -2.78 -4.06
C LEU A 73 0.34 -2.89 -2.59
N ILE A 74 -0.05 -1.79 -1.94
CA ILE A 74 -0.52 -1.78 -0.55
C ILE A 74 -2.01 -2.05 -0.41
N SER A 75 -2.76 -2.18 -1.52
CA SER A 75 -4.20 -2.48 -1.46
C SER A 75 -4.43 -3.88 -0.93
N ALA A 76 -5.19 -3.99 0.15
CA ALA A 76 -5.60 -5.25 0.75
C ALA A 76 -7.01 -5.64 0.33
N THR A 77 -7.31 -6.93 0.40
CA THR A 77 -8.64 -7.45 0.11
C THR A 77 -9.64 -6.97 1.16
N GLU A 78 -10.79 -6.52 0.71
CA GLU A 78 -11.87 -6.03 1.57
C GLU A 78 -12.53 -7.15 2.37
N ASN A 79 -12.84 -6.87 3.62
CA ASN A 79 -13.87 -7.59 4.36
C ASN A 79 -15.21 -6.89 4.11
N GLN A 80 -16.28 -7.64 3.84
CA GLN A 80 -17.58 -7.10 3.39
C GLN A 80 -18.17 -6.00 4.27
N PHE A 81 -17.78 -5.90 5.54
CA PHE A 81 -18.43 -5.00 6.51
C PHE A 81 -17.47 -4.17 7.34
N ASN A 82 -16.16 -4.37 7.24
CA ASN A 82 -15.21 -3.73 8.15
C ASN A 82 -13.89 -3.39 7.48
N THR A 83 -13.47 -2.13 7.63
CA THR A 83 -12.13 -1.65 7.24
C THR A 83 -11.10 -1.77 8.37
N ARG A 84 -11.53 -2.23 9.54
CA ARG A 84 -10.67 -2.42 10.71
C ARG A 84 -10.00 -3.78 10.66
N LYS A 85 -8.72 -3.84 11.00
CA LYS A 85 -7.95 -5.08 11.12
C LYS A 85 -7.49 -5.30 12.54
N GLY A 86 -7.64 -6.54 13.02
CA GLY A 86 -7.02 -7.03 14.24
C GLY A 86 -5.86 -7.96 13.90
N LYS A 87 -4.76 -7.85 14.63
CA LYS A 87 -3.59 -8.71 14.51
C LYS A 87 -3.27 -9.32 15.86
N ILE A 88 -3.15 -10.64 15.89
CA ILE A 88 -2.74 -11.40 17.07
C ILE A 88 -1.30 -11.85 16.84
N SER A 89 -0.42 -11.50 17.78
CA SER A 89 0.98 -11.90 17.75
C SER A 89 1.32 -12.69 19.00
N PHE A 90 2.07 -13.76 18.80
CA PHE A 90 2.56 -14.62 19.87
C PHE A 90 4.03 -14.31 20.11
N TYR A 91 4.40 -14.01 21.34
CA TYR A 91 5.76 -13.77 21.76
C TYR A 91 6.20 -14.88 22.70
N ALA A 92 7.36 -15.45 22.43
CA ALA A 92 8.02 -16.39 23.33
C ALA A 92 9.13 -15.66 24.05
N ALA A 93 9.37 -16.00 25.32
CA ALA A 93 10.57 -15.58 26.03
C ALA A 93 11.82 -16.14 25.35
N ASP A 94 12.94 -15.46 25.49
CA ASP A 94 14.22 -15.94 24.99
C ASP A 94 14.52 -17.34 25.52
N ASN A 95 15.13 -18.16 24.69
CA ASN A 95 15.52 -19.49 25.09
C ASN A 95 16.64 -19.39 26.14
N GLU A 96 16.44 -20.09 27.25
CA GLU A 96 17.52 -20.29 28.21
C GLU A 96 18.61 -21.17 27.59
N ALA A 97 19.88 -20.88 27.91
CA ALA A 97 20.97 -21.69 27.47
C ALA A 97 20.80 -23.14 27.94
N SER A 98 20.81 -24.08 27.00
CA SER A 98 20.78 -25.49 27.37
C SER A 98 22.16 -25.93 27.85
N GLY A 99 22.27 -26.44 29.06
CA GLY A 99 23.50 -27.03 29.56
C GLY A 99 24.06 -28.19 28.68
N ALA A 100 23.21 -28.78 27.86
CA ALA A 100 23.60 -29.82 26.91
C ALA A 100 24.48 -29.32 25.76
N PHE A 101 24.48 -28.01 25.48
CA PHE A 101 25.31 -27.37 24.44
C PHE A 101 26.44 -26.52 25.03
N ASN A 102 26.70 -26.64 26.32
CA ASN A 102 27.86 -26.00 26.92
C ASN A 102 29.15 -26.67 26.39
N THR A 103 29.89 -25.91 25.56
CA THR A 103 31.16 -26.37 24.96
C THR A 103 32.34 -26.24 25.93
N ASP A 104 32.13 -25.60 27.07
CA ASP A 104 33.16 -25.50 28.09
C ASP A 104 33.22 -26.79 28.92
N LEU A 105 34.04 -27.72 28.46
CA LEU A 105 34.27 -29.02 29.09
C LEU A 105 34.93 -28.90 30.50
N ASN A 106 35.36 -27.71 30.90
CA ASN A 106 35.96 -27.44 32.21
C ASN A 106 34.95 -26.83 33.20
N THR A 107 33.77 -26.48 32.77
CA THR A 107 32.70 -26.10 33.71
C THR A 107 32.29 -27.37 34.45
N ASN A 108 32.71 -27.48 35.69
CA ASN A 108 32.29 -28.55 36.58
C ASN A 108 30.81 -28.44 36.83
N ILE A 109 30.02 -29.17 36.09
CA ILE A 109 28.60 -29.39 36.38
C ILE A 109 28.41 -29.97 37.80
N ALA A 110 29.51 -30.43 38.43
CA ALA A 110 29.51 -31.01 39.76
C ALA A 110 29.34 -30.04 40.92
N ASP A 111 29.44 -28.74 40.72
CA ASP A 111 29.35 -27.79 41.80
C ASP A 111 27.91 -27.32 42.15
N GLY A 112 26.90 -28.02 41.67
CA GLY A 112 25.53 -27.92 42.21
C GLY A 112 24.83 -26.56 42.03
N GLU A 113 25.53 -25.53 41.57
CA GLU A 113 24.96 -24.18 41.39
C GLU A 113 24.27 -24.04 40.01
N THR A 114 24.66 -24.83 39.02
CA THR A 114 24.06 -24.80 37.70
C THR A 114 22.78 -25.61 37.59
N ASP A 115 22.59 -26.58 38.46
CA ASP A 115 21.39 -27.45 38.43
C ASP A 115 20.16 -26.77 39.03
N ALA A 116 20.35 -25.77 39.87
CA ALA A 116 19.23 -25.09 40.50
C ALA A 116 18.62 -23.99 39.63
N SER A 117 19.38 -23.53 38.61
CA SER A 117 18.95 -22.40 37.79
C SER A 117 18.86 -22.69 36.28
N GLY A 118 19.38 -23.81 35.78
CA GLY A 118 19.54 -24.01 34.34
C GLY A 118 18.69 -25.12 33.73
N ILE A 119 18.21 -26.08 34.50
CA ILE A 119 17.32 -27.11 34.00
C ILE A 119 15.94 -26.81 34.58
N GLY A 120 15.11 -26.14 33.81
CA GLY A 120 13.72 -25.86 34.17
C GLY A 120 13.04 -27.17 34.60
N SER A 121 12.24 -27.11 35.67
CA SER A 121 11.47 -28.24 36.11
C SER A 121 10.65 -28.79 34.94
N MET A 122 10.59 -30.12 34.78
CA MET A 122 9.73 -30.78 33.82
C MET A 122 8.26 -30.32 33.90
N TRP A 123 7.87 -29.70 35.00
CA TRP A 123 6.53 -29.15 35.27
C TRP A 123 6.42 -27.64 35.09
N GLU A 124 7.49 -26.97 34.70
CA GLU A 124 7.46 -25.55 34.44
C GLU A 124 6.70 -25.25 33.14
N GLN A 125 5.70 -24.39 33.24
CA GLN A 125 4.89 -23.98 32.09
C GLN A 125 5.38 -22.61 31.61
N LYS A 126 6.00 -22.56 30.44
CA LYS A 126 6.34 -21.33 29.73
C LYS A 126 5.29 -21.06 28.66
N LEU A 127 4.28 -20.28 29.02
CA LEU A 127 3.23 -19.90 28.08
C LEU A 127 3.69 -18.73 27.23
N PRO A 128 3.53 -18.80 25.89
CA PRO A 128 3.79 -17.64 25.06
C PRO A 128 2.81 -16.52 25.40
N LYS A 129 3.30 -15.28 25.42
CA LYS A 129 2.47 -14.12 25.59
C LYS A 129 1.73 -13.79 24.29
N VAL A 130 0.43 -13.54 24.39
CA VAL A 130 -0.42 -13.12 23.29
C VAL A 130 -0.65 -11.63 23.37
N VAL A 131 -0.36 -10.92 22.28
CA VAL A 131 -0.64 -9.49 22.14
C VAL A 131 -1.57 -9.30 20.97
N GLU A 132 -2.71 -8.67 21.22
CA GLU A 132 -3.69 -8.31 20.21
C GLU A 132 -3.60 -6.81 19.94
N ARG A 133 -3.55 -6.44 18.66
CA ARG A 133 -3.53 -5.06 18.19
C ARG A 133 -4.66 -4.82 17.24
N PHE A 134 -5.33 -3.70 17.39
CA PHE A 134 -6.40 -3.26 16.52
C PHE A 134 -5.99 -2.00 15.77
N PHE A 135 -6.11 -2.05 14.45
CA PHE A 135 -5.94 -0.89 13.58
C PHE A 135 -7.32 -0.31 13.29
N LEU A 136 -7.64 0.82 13.93
CA LEU A 136 -8.96 1.41 13.94
C LEU A 136 -9.08 2.64 13.03
N SER A 137 -8.06 2.92 12.21
CA SER A 137 -8.10 4.05 11.29
C SER A 137 -9.16 3.83 10.23
N GLU A 138 -10.20 4.63 10.26
CA GLU A 138 -11.33 4.59 9.32
C GLU A 138 -11.76 6.00 8.97
N ALA A 139 -11.85 6.28 7.67
CA ALA A 139 -12.37 7.55 7.14
C ALA A 139 -13.44 7.27 6.09
N ALA A 140 -14.63 7.83 6.29
CA ALA A 140 -15.65 7.84 5.24
C ALA A 140 -15.40 9.00 4.27
N TRP A 141 -15.63 8.76 2.99
CA TRP A 141 -15.56 9.78 1.96
C TRP A 141 -16.60 9.52 0.87
N ASP A 142 -16.95 10.56 0.14
CA ASP A 142 -17.90 10.49 -0.94
C ASP A 142 -17.45 11.30 -2.15
N LYS A 143 -17.96 10.89 -3.30
CA LYS A 143 -17.88 11.64 -4.55
C LYS A 143 -19.27 11.77 -5.13
N HIS A 144 -19.61 12.96 -5.63
CA HIS A 144 -20.91 13.19 -6.24
C HIS A 144 -20.78 13.62 -7.69
N TYR A 145 -21.75 13.18 -8.48
CA TYR A 145 -21.90 13.52 -9.89
C TYR A 145 -23.32 13.95 -10.19
N THR A 146 -23.46 14.96 -11.03
CA THR A 146 -24.74 15.49 -11.45
C THR A 146 -25.10 15.00 -12.84
N TYR A 147 -26.30 14.45 -12.97
CA TYR A 147 -26.81 13.90 -14.23
C TYR A 147 -27.95 14.74 -14.76
N PRO A 148 -27.79 15.38 -15.94
CA PRO A 148 -28.93 15.95 -16.66
C PRO A 148 -29.84 14.84 -17.18
N MET A 149 -31.14 14.93 -16.84
CA MET A 149 -32.14 13.91 -17.22
C MET A 149 -32.26 13.73 -18.73
N VAL A 150 -32.12 14.80 -19.49
CA VAL A 150 -32.18 14.78 -20.97
C VAL A 150 -31.03 13.96 -21.55
N GLN A 151 -29.84 14.03 -20.97
CA GLN A 151 -28.71 13.21 -21.44
C GLN A 151 -28.92 11.73 -21.16
N LEU A 152 -29.48 11.40 -19.99
CA LEU A 152 -29.81 10.03 -19.64
C LEU A 152 -30.87 9.46 -20.59
N GLN A 153 -31.94 10.20 -20.88
CA GLN A 153 -32.98 9.79 -21.81
C GLN A 153 -32.42 9.58 -23.24
N ASN A 154 -31.58 10.49 -23.70
CA ASN A 154 -30.95 10.39 -25.00
C ASN A 154 -29.98 9.18 -25.11
N ALA A 155 -29.39 8.78 -24.00
CA ALA A 155 -28.51 7.59 -23.97
C ALA A 155 -29.26 6.28 -24.30
N PHE A 156 -30.55 6.21 -24.01
CA PHE A 156 -31.36 5.03 -24.29
C PHE A 156 -32.00 5.00 -25.69
N ASN A 157 -31.72 6.00 -26.55
CA ASN A 157 -32.27 6.05 -27.91
C ASN A 157 -31.63 5.02 -28.85
N ASP A 158 -30.34 4.74 -28.70
CA ASP A 158 -29.62 3.73 -29.47
C ASP A 158 -28.39 3.22 -28.71
N GLU A 159 -27.91 2.03 -29.11
CA GLU A 159 -26.79 1.38 -28.47
C GLU A 159 -25.48 2.17 -28.56
N ALA A 160 -25.23 2.85 -29.69
CA ALA A 160 -24.01 3.63 -29.91
C ALA A 160 -23.95 4.84 -28.98
N THR A 161 -25.09 5.50 -28.78
CA THR A 161 -25.22 6.63 -27.86
C THR A 161 -25.11 6.15 -26.40
N PHE A 162 -25.71 5.01 -26.06
CA PHE A 162 -25.58 4.37 -24.77
C PHE A 162 -24.12 4.01 -24.45
N ILE A 163 -23.43 3.38 -25.39
CA ILE A 163 -21.99 3.04 -25.26
C ILE A 163 -21.14 4.28 -25.01
N ARG A 164 -21.39 5.37 -25.75
CA ARG A 164 -20.66 6.64 -25.57
C ARG A 164 -20.92 7.25 -24.19
N PHE A 165 -22.19 7.25 -23.77
CA PHE A 165 -22.57 7.74 -22.43
C PHE A 165 -21.90 6.92 -21.34
N MET A 166 -22.02 5.59 -21.40
CA MET A 166 -21.44 4.69 -20.40
C MET A 166 -19.90 4.80 -20.37
N ASN A 167 -19.22 4.81 -21.52
CA ASN A 167 -17.78 4.95 -21.58
C ASN A 167 -17.31 6.29 -21.00
N GLY A 168 -17.92 7.38 -21.41
CA GLY A 168 -17.56 8.70 -20.92
C GLY A 168 -17.78 8.82 -19.42
N TYR A 169 -18.93 8.39 -18.97
CA TYR A 169 -19.32 8.46 -17.57
C TYR A 169 -18.51 7.51 -16.67
N MET A 170 -18.42 6.23 -17.06
CA MET A 170 -17.68 5.23 -16.28
C MET A 170 -16.20 5.58 -16.20
N THR A 171 -15.61 6.03 -17.30
CA THR A 171 -14.19 6.41 -17.30
C THR A 171 -13.93 7.58 -16.37
N GLU A 172 -14.78 8.60 -16.39
CA GLU A 172 -14.61 9.78 -15.53
C GLU A 172 -14.75 9.42 -14.04
N VAL A 173 -15.82 8.70 -13.68
CA VAL A 173 -16.06 8.26 -12.30
C VAL A 173 -14.92 7.36 -11.81
N GLN A 174 -14.50 6.41 -12.64
CA GLN A 174 -13.45 5.46 -12.30
C GLN A 174 -12.09 6.16 -12.09
N ASN A 175 -11.73 7.04 -12.99
CA ASN A 175 -10.46 7.77 -12.92
C ASN A 175 -10.42 8.69 -11.67
N ASP A 176 -11.52 9.32 -11.33
CA ASP A 176 -11.60 10.20 -10.17
C ASP A 176 -11.54 9.41 -8.84
N ILE A 177 -12.22 8.26 -8.77
CA ILE A 177 -12.14 7.34 -7.61
C ILE A 177 -10.72 6.79 -7.46
N GLU A 178 -10.12 6.30 -8.55
CA GLU A 178 -8.77 5.74 -8.52
C GLU A 178 -7.73 6.82 -8.17
N SER A 179 -7.87 8.04 -8.72
CA SER A 179 -7.00 9.17 -8.38
C SER A 179 -7.08 9.53 -6.89
N THR A 180 -8.28 9.50 -6.31
CA THR A 180 -8.48 9.76 -4.87
C THR A 180 -7.85 8.64 -4.02
N THR A 181 -8.04 7.39 -4.42
CA THR A 181 -7.44 6.21 -3.75
C THR A 181 -5.92 6.26 -3.83
N GLU A 182 -5.37 6.57 -5.02
CA GLU A 182 -3.94 6.74 -5.23
C GLU A 182 -3.34 7.83 -4.34
N SER A 183 -4.00 8.99 -4.23
CA SER A 183 -3.55 10.09 -3.37
C SER A 183 -3.48 9.65 -1.88
N ARG A 184 -4.44 8.88 -1.42
CA ARG A 184 -4.46 8.33 -0.05
C ARG A 184 -3.37 7.29 0.17
N ASN A 185 -3.18 6.39 -0.78
CA ASN A 185 -2.13 5.40 -0.74
C ASN A 185 -0.73 6.06 -0.70
N ARG A 186 -0.52 7.13 -1.49
CA ARG A 186 0.72 7.94 -1.44
C ARG A 186 0.95 8.53 -0.07
N SER A 187 -0.09 9.12 0.53
CA SER A 187 0.01 9.70 1.87
C SER A 187 0.36 8.63 2.91
N LEU A 188 -0.21 7.43 2.80
CA LEU A 188 0.05 6.33 3.71
C LEU A 188 1.50 5.82 3.61
N VAL A 189 2.04 5.72 2.40
CA VAL A 189 3.45 5.35 2.18
C VAL A 189 4.41 6.44 2.65
N ALA A 190 4.09 7.72 2.39
CA ALA A 190 4.87 8.84 2.87
C ALA A 190 4.90 8.89 4.41
N ASP A 191 3.77 8.63 5.05
CA ASP A 191 3.63 8.51 6.51
C ASP A 191 4.55 7.41 7.06
N ARG A 192 4.61 6.24 6.38
CA ARG A 192 5.49 5.15 6.78
C ARG A 192 6.96 5.54 6.70
N ILE A 193 7.37 6.16 5.60
CA ILE A 193 8.77 6.60 5.40
C ILE A 193 9.16 7.62 6.48
N ALA A 194 8.31 8.63 6.69
CA ALA A 194 8.55 9.65 7.72
C ALA A 194 8.57 9.03 9.13
N GLY A 195 7.72 8.03 9.37
CA GLY A 195 7.68 7.32 10.65
C GLY A 195 8.95 6.52 10.94
N ILE A 196 9.50 5.82 9.94
CA ILE A 196 10.78 5.10 10.08
C ILE A 196 11.90 6.09 10.38
N TYR A 197 11.95 7.20 9.63
CA TYR A 197 12.97 8.23 9.86
C TYR A 197 12.88 8.82 11.26
N LEU A 198 11.68 9.14 11.74
CA LEU A 198 11.50 9.71 13.08
C LEU A 198 11.83 8.70 14.18
N GLN A 199 11.46 7.43 14.01
CA GLN A 199 11.84 6.37 14.96
C GLN A 199 13.36 6.15 14.97
N HIS A 200 14.04 6.26 13.83
CA HIS A 200 15.50 6.25 13.79
C HIS A 200 16.10 7.46 14.49
N ALA A 201 15.60 8.66 14.24
CA ALA A 201 16.07 9.88 14.90
C ALA A 201 15.86 9.84 16.43
N ASN A 202 14.83 9.13 16.90
CA ASN A 202 14.55 8.91 18.33
C ASN A 202 15.30 7.71 18.93
N GLY A 203 16.15 7.03 18.15
CA GLY A 203 16.95 5.89 18.61
C GLY A 203 16.17 4.59 18.84
N VAL A 204 14.95 4.47 18.31
CA VAL A 204 14.13 3.25 18.36
C VAL A 204 14.57 2.26 17.27
N LEU A 205 14.84 2.77 16.08
CA LEU A 205 15.35 1.99 14.95
C LEU A 205 16.83 2.31 14.68
N GLY A 206 17.57 1.32 14.22
CA GLY A 206 18.98 1.47 13.84
C GLY A 206 19.16 1.90 12.38
N ASP A 207 20.41 2.14 11.99
CA ASP A 207 20.83 2.50 10.63
C ASP A 207 20.46 1.43 9.59
N GLU A 208 20.18 0.22 10.03
CA GLU A 208 19.76 -0.87 9.16
C GLU A 208 18.36 -0.65 8.58
N SER A 209 17.48 0.05 9.30
CA SER A 209 16.10 0.36 8.84
C SER A 209 16.01 1.70 8.13
N CYS A 210 16.93 2.63 8.42
CA CYS A 210 16.98 3.97 7.83
C CYS A 210 18.33 4.18 7.14
N VAL A 211 18.43 3.78 5.88
CA VAL A 211 19.69 3.70 5.16
C VAL A 211 19.99 5.01 4.44
N ASP A 212 21.05 5.71 4.88
CA ASP A 212 21.63 6.80 4.11
C ASP A 212 22.54 6.25 3.02
N LEU A 213 22.08 6.33 1.78
CA LEU A 213 22.81 5.82 0.62
C LEU A 213 24.06 6.62 0.29
N THR A 214 24.10 7.92 0.61
CA THR A 214 25.30 8.74 0.44
C THR A 214 26.41 8.30 1.37
N ALA A 215 26.09 8.10 2.64
CA ALA A 215 27.03 7.59 3.62
C ALA A 215 27.48 6.16 3.27
N TYR A 216 26.56 5.30 2.84
CA TYR A 216 26.86 3.94 2.41
C TYR A 216 27.80 3.90 1.20
N PHE A 217 27.56 4.75 0.19
CA PHE A 217 28.42 4.86 -0.99
C PHE A 217 29.83 5.29 -0.60
N ASN A 218 29.94 6.35 0.20
CA ASN A 218 31.22 6.87 0.66
C ASN A 218 32.02 5.85 1.49
N ASP A 219 31.34 5.09 2.35
CA ASP A 219 31.99 4.02 3.13
C ASP A 219 32.52 2.92 2.23
N LYS A 220 31.75 2.48 1.24
CA LYS A 220 32.16 1.41 0.31
C LYS A 220 33.26 1.80 -0.65
N CYS A 221 33.26 3.03 -1.14
CA CYS A 221 34.22 3.54 -2.09
C CYS A 221 35.45 4.20 -1.42
N GLY A 222 35.42 4.43 -0.09
CA GLY A 222 36.47 5.15 0.63
C GLY A 222 36.54 6.63 0.25
N THR A 223 35.43 7.24 -0.08
CA THR A 223 35.28 8.61 -0.57
C THR A 223 34.54 9.52 0.41
N THR A 224 34.48 10.80 0.09
CA THR A 224 33.70 11.80 0.87
C THR A 224 32.90 12.69 -0.05
N TYR A 225 32.27 12.10 -1.06
CA TYR A 225 31.45 12.82 -2.02
C TYR A 225 30.15 13.33 -1.39
N THR A 226 29.71 14.48 -1.87
CA THR A 226 28.37 15.00 -1.60
C THR A 226 27.33 14.24 -2.45
N ARG A 227 26.09 14.29 -2.05
CA ARG A 227 24.96 13.73 -2.82
C ARG A 227 24.97 14.20 -4.27
N ASP A 228 25.16 15.51 -4.48
CA ASP A 228 25.11 16.10 -5.82
C ASP A 228 26.25 15.63 -6.71
N GLU A 229 27.48 15.48 -6.16
CA GLU A 229 28.62 14.87 -6.87
C GLU A 229 28.32 13.41 -7.26
N ILE A 230 27.74 12.63 -6.35
CA ILE A 230 27.37 11.25 -6.65
C ILE A 230 26.35 11.18 -7.79
N LEU A 231 25.30 12.00 -7.74
CA LEU A 231 24.25 12.00 -8.76
C LEU A 231 24.72 12.52 -10.12
N GLN A 232 25.68 13.47 -10.16
CA GLN A 232 26.18 14.05 -11.41
C GLN A 232 27.30 13.27 -12.05
N GLU A 233 28.27 12.80 -11.26
CA GLU A 233 29.52 12.21 -11.74
C GLU A 233 29.59 10.69 -11.54
N HIS A 234 28.97 10.15 -10.49
CA HIS A 234 29.09 8.74 -10.07
C HIS A 234 27.76 7.98 -10.07
N LEU A 235 26.76 8.42 -10.84
CA LEU A 235 25.42 7.84 -10.83
C LEU A 235 25.42 6.33 -11.15
N THR A 236 26.27 5.89 -12.08
CA THR A 236 26.33 4.47 -12.47
C THR A 236 26.82 3.59 -11.34
N GLU A 237 27.95 3.95 -10.74
CA GLU A 237 28.56 3.23 -9.61
C GLU A 237 27.62 3.22 -8.40
N PHE A 238 26.96 4.35 -8.15
CA PHE A 238 25.96 4.47 -7.10
C PHE A 238 24.80 3.49 -7.29
N LEU A 239 24.27 3.38 -8.50
CA LEU A 239 23.14 2.51 -8.78
C LEU A 239 23.51 1.03 -8.70
N GLU A 240 24.70 0.64 -9.11
CA GLU A 240 25.21 -0.72 -8.92
C GLU A 240 25.28 -1.07 -7.42
N LEU A 241 25.84 -0.19 -6.60
CA LEU A 241 25.93 -0.37 -5.16
C LEU A 241 24.54 -0.41 -4.50
N TRP A 242 23.62 0.44 -4.95
CA TRP A 242 22.27 0.45 -4.40
C TRP A 242 21.51 -0.84 -4.74
N VAL A 243 21.55 -1.32 -5.97
CA VAL A 243 20.95 -2.61 -6.36
C VAL A 243 21.54 -3.76 -5.54
N ALA A 244 22.86 -3.76 -5.33
CA ALA A 244 23.50 -4.75 -4.47
C ALA A 244 23.02 -4.65 -3.01
N LYS A 245 22.87 -3.42 -2.49
CA LYS A 245 22.38 -3.16 -1.13
C LYS A 245 20.95 -3.65 -0.95
N ILE A 246 20.04 -3.37 -1.90
CA ILE A 246 18.66 -3.88 -1.86
C ILE A 246 18.65 -5.41 -1.77
N LYS A 247 19.47 -6.08 -2.57
CA LYS A 247 19.54 -7.55 -2.57
C LYS A 247 20.04 -8.09 -1.23
N ILE A 248 21.09 -7.49 -0.69
CA ILE A 248 21.63 -7.85 0.64
C ILE A 248 20.55 -7.64 1.71
N ASP A 249 19.84 -6.53 1.68
CA ASP A 249 18.80 -6.22 2.67
C ASP A 249 17.60 -7.15 2.51
N SER A 250 17.21 -7.48 1.27
CA SER A 250 16.18 -8.48 0.99
C SER A 250 16.53 -9.85 1.54
N ASP A 251 17.79 -10.29 1.39
CA ASP A 251 18.27 -11.56 1.95
C ASP A 251 18.26 -11.53 3.50
N ARG A 252 18.67 -10.39 4.08
CA ARG A 252 18.67 -10.20 5.55
C ARG A 252 17.27 -10.16 6.16
N LEU A 253 16.29 -9.66 5.43
CA LEU A 253 14.88 -9.65 5.90
C LEU A 253 14.28 -11.07 5.98
N GLU A 254 14.85 -12.07 5.29
CA GLU A 254 14.44 -13.47 5.44
C GLU A 254 14.89 -14.05 6.78
N GLU A 255 15.90 -13.47 7.41
CA GLU A 255 16.39 -13.91 8.71
C GLU A 255 15.55 -13.28 9.83
N ARG A 256 15.33 -14.06 10.88
CA ARG A 256 14.58 -13.60 12.03
C ARG A 256 15.40 -12.60 12.86
N SER A 257 14.94 -11.34 12.91
CA SER A 257 15.66 -10.23 13.52
C SER A 257 14.70 -9.22 14.17
N ALA A 258 15.20 -8.42 15.11
CA ALA A 258 14.52 -7.26 15.69
C ALA A 258 15.02 -5.92 15.11
N LYS A 259 15.91 -5.94 14.10
CA LYS A 259 16.61 -4.75 13.62
C LYS A 259 15.82 -3.87 12.64
N TYR A 260 14.84 -4.47 11.94
CA TYR A 260 14.15 -3.83 10.80
C TYR A 260 12.73 -3.39 11.11
N HIS A 261 12.35 -3.45 12.39
CA HIS A 261 11.04 -3.06 12.88
C HIS A 261 11.14 -2.50 14.31
N ASP A 262 10.08 -1.89 14.80
CA ASP A 262 9.97 -1.49 16.20
C ASP A 262 10.01 -2.74 17.09
N PRO A 263 11.04 -2.89 17.93
CA PRO A 263 11.29 -4.14 18.68
C PRO A 263 10.24 -4.43 19.75
N LEU A 264 9.38 -3.49 20.08
CA LEU A 264 8.32 -3.61 21.08
C LEU A 264 8.65 -4.61 22.20
N THR A 265 9.54 -4.22 23.08
CA THR A 265 9.87 -5.04 24.25
C THR A 265 8.73 -5.00 25.27
N ILE A 266 8.24 -6.16 25.64
CA ILE A 266 7.21 -6.32 26.68
C ILE A 266 7.88 -6.97 27.89
N THR A 267 8.00 -6.23 28.99
CA THR A 267 8.52 -6.78 30.23
C THR A 267 7.37 -7.25 31.12
N GLU A 268 7.34 -8.52 31.48
CA GLU A 268 6.37 -9.08 32.40
C GLU A 268 7.05 -10.04 33.38
N ALA A 269 6.79 -9.84 34.68
CA ALA A 269 7.39 -10.63 35.75
C ALA A 269 8.94 -10.65 35.73
N GLY A 270 9.59 -9.61 35.18
CA GLY A 270 11.04 -9.53 35.04
C GLY A 270 11.61 -10.26 33.82
N VAL A 271 10.76 -10.72 32.92
CA VAL A 271 11.15 -11.34 31.66
C VAL A 271 10.83 -10.39 30.50
N ASP A 272 11.81 -10.16 29.65
CA ASP A 272 11.65 -9.36 28.45
C ASP A 272 11.26 -10.25 27.25
N TYR A 273 10.16 -9.91 26.61
CA TYR A 273 9.68 -10.56 25.39
C TYR A 273 9.94 -9.64 24.22
N ASN A 274 10.87 -10.00 23.37
CA ASN A 274 11.21 -9.25 22.16
C ASN A 274 10.47 -9.78 20.94
N VAL A 275 9.99 -8.88 20.11
CA VAL A 275 9.42 -9.24 18.80
C VAL A 275 10.53 -9.51 17.82
N LEU A 276 10.59 -10.72 17.29
CA LEU A 276 11.49 -11.09 16.21
C LEU A 276 10.67 -11.36 14.95
N ARG A 277 10.98 -10.68 13.86
CA ARG A 277 10.30 -10.82 12.57
C ARG A 277 11.24 -11.32 11.49
N HIS A 278 10.68 -11.99 10.53
CA HIS A 278 11.31 -12.31 9.25
C HIS A 278 10.28 -12.11 8.14
N THR A 279 10.75 -11.69 6.97
CA THR A 279 9.90 -11.44 5.81
C THR A 279 10.38 -12.28 4.64
N PRO A 280 9.67 -13.36 4.28
CA PRO A 280 9.98 -14.15 3.09
C PRO A 280 9.93 -13.28 1.82
N LYS A 281 10.73 -13.58 0.80
CA LYS A 281 10.78 -12.80 -0.45
C LYS A 281 9.42 -12.63 -1.13
N SER A 282 8.54 -13.61 -1.01
CA SER A 282 7.17 -13.52 -1.54
C SER A 282 6.29 -12.46 -0.86
N MET A 283 6.61 -12.08 0.38
CA MET A 283 5.92 -11.05 1.14
C MET A 283 6.62 -9.70 1.12
N GLN A 284 7.84 -9.61 0.56
CA GLN A 284 8.55 -8.37 0.39
C GLN A 284 7.95 -7.56 -0.74
N LYS A 285 7.76 -6.26 -0.52
CA LYS A 285 7.29 -5.28 -1.51
C LYS A 285 8.21 -4.08 -1.48
N MET A 286 8.39 -3.44 -2.63
CA MET A 286 9.25 -2.27 -2.74
C MET A 286 8.60 -1.18 -3.59
N PHE A 287 8.69 0.06 -3.09
CA PHE A 287 8.52 1.27 -3.90
C PHE A 287 9.88 1.92 -4.10
N TYR A 288 10.16 2.35 -5.32
CA TYR A 288 11.41 3.03 -5.63
C TYR A 288 11.20 4.18 -6.62
N TYR A 289 12.05 5.19 -6.53
CA TYR A 289 11.98 6.34 -7.43
C TYR A 289 12.46 5.96 -8.82
N GLY A 290 11.54 5.88 -9.76
CA GLY A 290 11.75 5.28 -11.08
C GLY A 290 12.60 6.12 -12.04
N GLU A 291 12.66 7.45 -11.88
CA GLU A 291 13.41 8.32 -12.79
C GLU A 291 14.92 8.07 -12.69
N LEU A 292 15.46 7.86 -11.49
CA LEU A 292 16.87 7.50 -11.32
C LEU A 292 17.23 6.20 -12.05
N PHE A 293 16.37 5.19 -11.98
CA PHE A 293 16.59 3.93 -12.70
C PHE A 293 16.47 4.11 -14.21
N THR A 294 15.56 4.95 -14.67
CA THR A 294 15.40 5.23 -16.10
C THR A 294 16.62 5.96 -16.65
N GLU A 295 17.12 6.95 -15.92
CA GLU A 295 18.32 7.70 -16.29
C GLU A 295 19.56 6.78 -16.30
N ALA A 296 19.69 5.91 -15.31
CA ALA A 296 20.74 4.91 -15.29
C ALA A 296 20.69 3.94 -16.46
N LYS A 297 19.51 3.41 -16.78
CA LYS A 297 19.32 2.54 -17.94
C LYS A 297 19.70 3.23 -19.25
N ALA A 298 19.51 4.54 -19.34
CA ALA A 298 19.90 5.31 -20.51
C ALA A 298 21.41 5.57 -20.61
N ARG A 299 22.11 5.66 -19.47
CA ARG A 299 23.55 5.94 -19.40
C ARG A 299 24.41 4.68 -19.35
N VAL A 300 23.87 3.58 -18.80
CA VAL A 300 24.60 2.33 -18.57
C VAL A 300 24.25 1.31 -19.64
N LEU A 301 25.23 0.55 -20.10
CA LEU A 301 25.06 -0.54 -21.05
C LEU A 301 24.07 -1.60 -20.53
N PRO A 302 23.23 -2.19 -21.42
CA PRO A 302 22.16 -3.13 -21.03
C PRO A 302 22.60 -4.37 -20.26
N GLU A 303 23.90 -4.68 -20.24
CA GLU A 303 24.45 -5.86 -19.59
C GLU A 303 24.42 -5.79 -18.05
N ILE A 304 24.42 -4.58 -17.46
CA ILE A 304 24.46 -4.39 -16.00
C ILE A 304 23.05 -4.32 -15.41
N PHE A 305 22.08 -3.82 -16.19
CA PHE A 305 20.68 -3.69 -15.78
C PHE A 305 19.79 -4.77 -16.39
N ASN A 306 20.03 -6.01 -16.06
CA ASN A 306 19.03 -7.04 -16.32
C ASN A 306 17.97 -7.00 -15.21
N PRO A 307 16.67 -6.75 -15.53
CA PRO A 307 15.58 -6.75 -14.54
C PRO A 307 15.48 -8.04 -13.72
N GLN A 308 16.03 -9.14 -14.24
CA GLN A 308 16.09 -10.43 -13.54
C GLN A 308 17.06 -10.45 -12.34
N TYR A 309 17.95 -9.47 -12.21
CA TYR A 309 18.85 -9.38 -11.05
C TYR A 309 18.23 -8.65 -9.85
N ILE A 310 17.18 -7.86 -10.08
CA ILE A 310 16.34 -7.33 -8.99
C ILE A 310 15.22 -8.35 -8.79
N ASP A 311 15.51 -9.40 -8.05
CA ASP A 311 14.59 -10.51 -7.77
C ASP A 311 13.54 -10.13 -6.69
N ILE A 312 13.10 -8.88 -6.71
CA ILE A 312 11.96 -8.41 -5.93
C ILE A 312 10.77 -8.48 -6.88
N ASN A 313 10.07 -9.60 -6.85
CA ASN A 313 8.90 -9.88 -7.69
C ASN A 313 7.76 -8.86 -7.54
N ASN A 314 7.82 -7.94 -6.58
CA ASN A 314 6.78 -6.98 -6.22
C ASN A 314 7.33 -5.56 -6.07
N GLY A 315 8.21 -5.11 -6.97
CA GLY A 315 8.72 -3.74 -7.01
C GLY A 315 7.90 -2.85 -7.95
N GLU A 316 7.50 -1.67 -7.49
CA GLU A 316 6.79 -0.65 -8.29
C GLU A 316 7.60 0.64 -8.36
N ALA A 317 7.81 1.12 -9.59
CA ALA A 317 8.48 2.38 -9.85
C ALA A 317 7.52 3.56 -9.69
N VAL A 318 7.83 4.49 -8.79
CA VAL A 318 7.07 5.73 -8.59
C VAL A 318 7.77 6.92 -9.22
N THR A 319 7.01 7.86 -9.77
CA THR A 319 7.53 9.07 -10.42
C THR A 319 7.64 10.24 -9.46
N TYR A 320 6.93 10.21 -8.35
CA TYR A 320 7.01 11.20 -7.27
C TYR A 320 6.35 10.62 -6.01
N TRP A 321 6.76 11.10 -4.82
CA TRP A 321 6.18 10.66 -3.55
C TRP A 321 4.90 11.41 -3.18
N GLN A 322 4.95 12.72 -3.06
CA GLN A 322 3.81 13.55 -2.67
C GLN A 322 3.46 14.63 -3.72
N SER A 323 4.46 15.31 -4.26
CA SER A 323 4.29 16.39 -5.21
C SER A 323 4.84 16.04 -6.59
N SER A 324 4.08 16.32 -7.63
CA SER A 324 4.50 16.14 -9.03
C SER A 324 5.39 17.27 -9.57
N LYS A 325 5.68 18.30 -8.77
CA LYS A 325 6.59 19.37 -9.14
C LYS A 325 8.02 18.85 -9.21
N ASP A 326 8.77 19.20 -10.24
CA ASP A 326 10.11 18.65 -10.49
C ASP A 326 11.07 18.78 -9.29
N ALA A 327 11.05 19.92 -8.60
CA ALA A 327 11.89 20.16 -7.42
C ALA A 327 11.49 19.31 -6.19
N ASP A 328 10.25 18.83 -6.14
CA ASP A 328 9.69 18.19 -4.94
C ASP A 328 9.34 16.71 -5.13
N ARG A 329 9.69 16.11 -6.28
CA ARG A 329 9.32 14.73 -6.61
C ARG A 329 9.87 13.69 -5.64
N MET A 330 11.08 13.93 -5.14
CA MET A 330 11.78 13.05 -4.19
C MET A 330 11.56 13.47 -2.73
N LYS A 331 10.74 14.50 -2.48
CA LYS A 331 10.49 15.04 -1.14
C LYS A 331 9.28 14.41 -0.48
N ILE A 332 9.37 14.28 0.84
CA ILE A 332 8.28 13.91 1.73
C ILE A 332 8.19 14.95 2.84
N SER A 333 6.98 15.45 3.08
CA SER A 333 6.68 16.35 4.19
C SER A 333 5.37 15.95 4.81
N CYS A 334 5.42 15.34 5.99
CA CYS A 334 4.23 14.92 6.72
C CYS A 334 4.51 14.75 8.23
N LYS A 335 3.44 14.64 8.99
CA LYS A 335 3.48 14.27 10.40
C LYS A 335 3.03 12.82 10.51
N PRO A 336 3.94 11.85 10.73
CA PRO A 336 3.60 10.44 10.71
C PRO A 336 2.73 10.04 11.91
N ALA A 337 1.85 9.07 11.68
CA ALA A 337 1.12 8.41 12.74
C ALA A 337 2.00 7.32 13.35
N LEU A 338 2.58 7.58 14.51
CA LEU A 338 3.42 6.63 15.27
C LEU A 338 2.60 5.79 16.24
N PRO A 339 3.14 4.67 16.73
CA PRO A 339 2.53 3.89 17.80
C PRO A 339 2.26 4.73 19.06
N GLU A 340 1.29 4.29 19.86
CA GLU A 340 0.93 4.97 21.12
C GLU A 340 2.14 5.11 22.04
N GLY A 341 2.35 6.32 22.57
CA GLY A 341 3.48 6.66 23.43
C GLY A 341 4.69 7.24 22.69
N ALA A 342 4.76 7.19 21.37
CA ALA A 342 5.82 7.80 20.59
C ALA A 342 5.48 9.25 20.23
N GLU A 343 6.45 10.16 20.39
CA GLU A 343 6.28 11.56 19.98
C GLU A 343 6.33 11.68 18.46
N SER A 344 5.31 12.32 17.89
CA SER A 344 5.23 12.59 16.47
C SER A 344 5.43 14.07 16.19
N SER A 345 6.35 14.39 15.28
CA SER A 345 6.64 15.75 14.80
C SER A 345 6.57 15.79 13.28
N ASN A 346 6.54 16.99 12.70
CA ASN A 346 6.66 17.14 11.26
C ASN A 346 8.06 16.70 10.81
N VAL A 347 8.08 15.87 9.78
CA VAL A 347 9.29 15.37 9.13
C VAL A 347 9.33 15.94 7.71
N GLU A 348 10.45 16.54 7.36
CA GLU A 348 10.75 16.95 5.99
C GLU A 348 12.00 16.18 5.54
N LEU A 349 11.85 15.41 4.48
CA LEU A 349 12.91 14.58 3.91
C LEU A 349 13.06 14.90 2.44
N ASP A 350 14.30 15.18 2.05
CA ASP A 350 14.68 15.34 0.66
C ASP A 350 15.34 14.04 0.16
N TYR A 351 15.26 13.80 -1.15
CA TYR A 351 15.92 12.68 -1.81
C TYR A 351 15.60 11.29 -1.24
N VAL A 352 14.33 11.03 -1.05
CA VAL A 352 13.84 9.69 -0.72
C VAL A 352 13.89 8.82 -1.98
N ILE A 353 14.63 7.71 -1.91
CA ILE A 353 14.91 6.84 -3.05
C ILE A 353 14.00 5.62 -3.08
N GLY A 354 13.70 5.02 -1.93
CA GLY A 354 12.88 3.82 -1.89
C GLY A 354 12.44 3.40 -0.50
N LEU A 355 11.49 2.46 -0.51
CA LEU A 355 10.96 1.80 0.67
C LEU A 355 10.79 0.31 0.37
N LEU A 356 11.52 -0.54 1.07
CA LEU A 356 11.35 -2.01 1.09
C LEU A 356 10.58 -2.39 2.35
N PHE A 357 9.51 -3.15 2.23
CA PHE A 357 8.63 -3.42 3.36
C PHE A 357 7.90 -4.77 3.25
N ASP A 358 7.45 -5.27 4.37
CA ASP A 358 6.58 -6.44 4.47
C ASP A 358 5.15 -6.10 4.01
N THR A 359 4.50 -7.02 3.33
CA THR A 359 3.09 -6.86 2.88
C THR A 359 2.14 -6.48 4.02
N ASP A 360 2.42 -6.93 5.24
CA ASP A 360 1.58 -6.65 6.41
C ASP A 360 1.98 -5.36 7.15
N ALA A 361 3.09 -4.73 6.77
CA ALA A 361 3.55 -3.47 7.38
C ALA A 361 2.66 -2.29 7.01
N ILE A 362 2.21 -2.24 5.75
CA ILE A 362 1.37 -1.16 5.23
C ILE A 362 0.23 -1.77 4.43
N GLN A 363 -1.01 -1.47 4.80
CA GLN A 363 -2.17 -1.90 4.02
C GLN A 363 -3.20 -0.79 3.93
N SER A 364 -3.79 -0.63 2.76
CA SER A 364 -4.95 0.24 2.53
C SER A 364 -6.17 -0.61 2.13
N ILE A 365 -7.30 -0.29 2.71
CA ILE A 365 -8.58 -0.93 2.42
C ILE A 365 -9.53 0.14 1.94
N ASN A 366 -10.03 0.01 0.72
CA ASN A 366 -11.02 0.93 0.18
C ASN A 366 -12.31 0.17 -0.09
N GLN A 367 -13.31 0.36 0.76
CA GLN A 367 -14.59 -0.34 0.71
C GLN A 367 -15.67 0.54 0.12
N PHE A 368 -16.37 0.05 -0.91
CA PHE A 368 -17.56 0.68 -1.43
C PHE A 368 -18.76 0.40 -0.50
N ILE A 369 -19.40 1.46 -0.01
CA ILE A 369 -20.59 1.35 0.86
C ILE A 369 -21.86 1.29 0.03
N GLY A 370 -21.99 2.22 -0.92
CA GLY A 370 -23.19 2.33 -1.75
C GLY A 370 -23.20 3.61 -2.58
N ALA A 371 -24.14 3.64 -3.51
CA ALA A 371 -24.45 4.82 -4.30
C ALA A 371 -25.92 5.22 -4.03
N PHE A 372 -26.12 6.50 -3.78
CA PHE A 372 -27.44 7.08 -3.46
C PHE A 372 -27.71 8.26 -4.37
N THR A 373 -28.91 8.28 -4.94
CA THR A 373 -29.34 9.30 -5.90
C THR A 373 -30.46 10.15 -5.31
N THR A 374 -30.41 11.46 -5.54
CA THR A 374 -31.50 12.36 -5.16
C THR A 374 -32.68 12.26 -6.12
N PRO A 375 -33.91 12.61 -5.68
CA PRO A 375 -34.99 12.87 -6.58
C PRO A 375 -34.65 13.92 -7.64
N VAL A 376 -35.34 13.89 -8.78
CA VAL A 376 -35.15 14.83 -9.87
C VAL A 376 -35.48 16.24 -9.42
N ASN A 377 -34.56 17.18 -9.64
CA ASN A 377 -34.83 18.59 -9.48
C ASN A 377 -35.82 19.05 -10.58
N ALA A 378 -37.05 19.33 -10.22
CA ALA A 378 -38.12 19.63 -11.16
C ALA A 378 -37.84 20.91 -12.01
N ARG A 379 -37.06 21.88 -11.50
CA ARG A 379 -36.80 23.13 -12.20
C ARG A 379 -35.70 22.99 -13.25
N LYS A 380 -34.67 22.17 -12.97
CA LYS A 380 -33.46 22.08 -13.79
C LYS A 380 -33.25 20.71 -14.42
N LEU A 381 -34.16 19.76 -14.18
CA LEU A 381 -34.15 18.40 -14.73
C LEU A 381 -32.80 17.66 -14.58
N TYR A 382 -32.27 17.63 -13.36
CA TYR A 382 -31.07 16.87 -13.02
C TYR A 382 -31.24 16.09 -11.72
N THR A 383 -30.40 15.09 -11.52
CA THR A 383 -30.24 14.36 -10.29
C THR A 383 -28.78 14.32 -9.89
N ASN A 384 -28.50 14.17 -8.60
CA ASN A 384 -27.17 13.97 -8.07
C ASN A 384 -27.05 12.54 -7.53
N THR A 385 -25.96 11.88 -7.84
CA THR A 385 -25.60 10.56 -7.28
C THR A 385 -24.34 10.69 -6.46
N TRP A 386 -24.37 10.20 -5.22
CA TRP A 386 -23.23 10.12 -4.31
C TRP A 386 -22.74 8.70 -4.23
N TYR A 387 -21.44 8.51 -4.45
CA TYR A 387 -20.72 7.25 -4.24
C TYR A 387 -19.99 7.33 -2.90
N HIS A 388 -20.39 6.51 -1.95
CA HIS A 388 -19.81 6.48 -0.61
C HIS A 388 -18.82 5.34 -0.46
N TYR A 389 -17.67 5.67 0.11
CA TYR A 389 -16.57 4.76 0.39
C TYR A 389 -16.11 4.87 1.84
N LYS A 390 -15.55 3.80 2.35
CA LYS A 390 -14.75 3.79 3.58
C LYS A 390 -13.31 3.47 3.24
N PHE A 391 -12.41 4.22 3.81
CA PHE A 391 -10.98 4.00 3.71
C PHE A 391 -10.45 3.58 5.08
N GLY A 392 -9.80 2.42 5.15
CA GLY A 392 -9.07 1.93 6.30
C GLY A 392 -7.58 1.92 6.02
N ALA A 393 -6.79 2.31 6.99
CA ALA A 393 -5.34 2.28 6.90
C ALA A 393 -4.77 1.40 8.01
N VAL A 394 -3.81 0.55 7.64
CA VAL A 394 -3.02 -0.24 8.56
C VAL A 394 -1.57 0.20 8.43
N GLN A 395 -0.98 0.61 9.55
CA GLN A 395 0.44 0.90 9.70
C GLN A 395 0.98 0.12 10.88
N ASP A 396 1.61 -1.02 10.61
CA ASP A 396 2.20 -1.84 11.67
C ASP A 396 3.73 -1.70 11.70
N TYR A 397 4.20 -0.88 12.63
CA TYR A 397 5.63 -0.66 12.84
C TYR A 397 6.37 -1.86 13.43
N THR A 398 5.66 -2.90 13.85
CA THR A 398 6.28 -4.17 14.28
C THR A 398 6.56 -5.12 13.12
N GLU A 399 6.26 -4.75 11.89
CA GLU A 399 6.66 -5.48 10.70
C GLU A 399 7.83 -4.79 10.01
N ASN A 400 8.68 -5.62 9.39
CA ASN A 400 9.93 -5.19 8.78
C ASN A 400 9.73 -4.12 7.70
N SER A 401 10.56 -3.08 7.75
CA SER A 401 10.62 -2.05 6.72
C SER A 401 11.98 -1.37 6.72
N ILE A 402 12.47 -1.07 5.52
CA ILE A 402 13.75 -0.37 5.30
C ILE A 402 13.48 0.78 4.35
N MET A 403 13.82 1.99 4.77
CA MET A 403 13.78 3.16 3.91
C MET A 403 15.18 3.50 3.39
N TYR A 404 15.22 4.01 2.18
CA TYR A 404 16.44 4.46 1.52
C TYR A 404 16.32 5.93 1.15
N TYR A 405 17.27 6.74 1.57
CA TYR A 405 17.35 8.16 1.23
C TYR A 405 18.81 8.56 0.96
N MET A 406 19.03 9.72 0.39
CA MET A 406 20.35 10.29 0.22
C MET A 406 20.52 11.50 1.11
N GLY A 407 21.37 11.39 2.12
CA GLY A 407 21.81 12.52 2.93
C GLY A 407 22.70 13.49 2.12
N GLU A 408 22.98 14.65 2.67
CA GLU A 408 23.81 15.66 1.98
C GLU A 408 25.24 15.17 1.71
N GLY A 409 25.78 14.31 2.57
CA GLY A 409 27.15 13.81 2.46
C GLY A 409 28.20 14.92 2.67
N GLY A 410 29.42 14.66 2.25
CA GLY A 410 30.53 15.59 2.43
C GLY A 410 31.26 15.40 3.77
N LYS A 411 32.32 16.12 3.98
CA LYS A 411 33.03 16.10 5.26
C LYS A 411 32.14 16.68 6.35
N PRO A 412 32.08 16.07 7.55
CA PRO A 412 31.46 16.73 8.70
C PRO A 412 32.09 18.11 8.84
N GLN A 413 31.28 19.14 8.87
CA GLN A 413 31.79 20.51 9.12
C GLN A 413 32.49 20.51 10.49
N PRO A 414 33.69 21.12 10.60
CA PRO A 414 34.51 21.11 11.79
C PRO A 414 33.81 21.81 12.98
#